data_d6c0eb25bfbdf39c1054a956faa4be64
#
_entry.id   d6c0eb25bfbdf39c1054a956faa4be64
#
_cell.length_a   1.000
_cell.length_b   1.000
_cell.length_c   1.000
_cell.angle_alpha   90.00
_cell.angle_beta   90.00
_cell.angle_gamma   90.00
#
_symmetry.space_group_name_H-M   'P 1'
#
loop_
_entity.id
_entity.type
_entity.pdbx_description
1 polymer ?
#
loop_
_entity_poly.entity_id
_entity_poly.type
_entity_poly.pdbx_seq_one_letter_code
_entity_poly.pdbx_strand_id
1 'polypeptide(L)'
;LKFADSISRLGTESAFTVLAKANELAANGKDIINLGIGQPDFRTPEHIVKAGIKALEDGHHGYTPANGIPELREAVANDLEKRHQTSVNPNNIIVVPGGKPTMFFAVLLFGEKDAEIMYPNPGFPIYESVINYTGATPVPIALKEENGFAFDAESVLSQITKRTRLIIINSPANPTGGVTPKSEVDKLVIGLKDYPNVAILSDEIYSQMLYNGRKHVSLLQYPEIRDRLIVLDGWSKTYAMTGWRMGY
;
A
#
# COMPACT_ATOMS: atom_id res chain seq x y z
N LEU A 1 -9.76 25.60 21.76
CA LEU A 1 -10.23 24.38 21.11
C LEU A 1 -9.40 23.19 21.63
N LYS A 2 -10.05 22.10 22.02
CA LYS A 2 -9.38 20.85 22.41
C LYS A 2 -9.59 19.82 21.29
N PHE A 3 -8.51 19.33 20.70
CA PHE A 3 -8.55 18.21 19.76
C PHE A 3 -8.72 16.87 20.48
N ALA A 4 -9.13 15.84 19.77
CA ALA A 4 -9.12 14.48 20.31
C ALA A 4 -7.68 14.05 20.65
N ASP A 5 -7.51 13.31 21.73
CA ASP A 5 -6.19 12.89 22.20
C ASP A 5 -5.46 11.98 21.17
N SER A 6 -6.23 11.28 20.32
CA SER A 6 -5.70 10.48 19.21
C SER A 6 -4.88 11.28 18.20
N ILE A 7 -5.24 12.56 17.98
CA ILE A 7 -4.53 13.43 17.02
C ILE A 7 -3.08 13.67 17.42
N SER A 8 -2.79 13.74 18.73
CA SER A 8 -1.42 13.93 19.21
C SER A 8 -0.50 12.73 18.94
N ARG A 9 -1.07 11.58 18.60
CA ARG A 9 -0.31 10.35 18.26
C ARG A 9 -0.02 10.20 16.78
N LEU A 10 -0.60 11.04 15.91
CA LEU A 10 -0.26 11.04 14.48
C LEU A 10 1.15 11.56 14.26
N GLY A 11 1.97 10.77 13.57
CA GLY A 11 3.24 11.23 13.00
C GLY A 11 3.04 12.06 11.74
N THR A 12 4.05 12.79 11.35
CA THR A 12 4.08 13.54 10.09
C THR A 12 4.95 12.85 9.05
N GLU A 13 4.51 12.93 7.78
CA GLU A 13 5.32 12.51 6.64
C GLU A 13 6.33 13.62 6.33
N SER A 14 7.57 13.46 6.79
CA SER A 14 8.63 14.48 6.67
C SER A 14 9.01 14.81 5.22
N ALA A 15 8.77 13.91 4.27
CA ALA A 15 9.11 14.08 2.86
C ALA A 15 8.48 15.36 2.25
N PHE A 16 7.24 15.69 2.59
CA PHE A 16 6.61 16.92 2.09
C PHE A 16 7.17 18.20 2.73
N THR A 17 7.58 18.12 3.99
CA THR A 17 8.28 19.24 4.66
C THR A 17 9.64 19.50 4.01
N VAL A 18 10.38 18.43 3.70
CA VAL A 18 11.66 18.51 2.99
C VAL A 18 11.46 19.07 1.57
N LEU A 19 10.42 18.63 0.85
CA LEU A 19 10.09 19.16 -0.47
C LEU A 19 9.79 20.67 -0.43
N ALA A 20 8.99 21.12 0.53
CA ALA A 20 8.68 22.54 0.69
C ALA A 20 9.97 23.36 0.92
N LYS A 21 10.89 22.86 1.75
CA LYS A 21 12.18 23.51 2.00
C LYS A 21 13.09 23.50 0.77
N ALA A 22 13.13 22.40 0.02
CA ALA A 22 13.87 22.31 -1.23
C ALA A 22 13.38 23.35 -2.27
N ASN A 23 12.06 23.48 -2.42
CA ASN A 23 11.44 24.44 -3.31
C ASN A 23 11.74 25.89 -2.90
N GLU A 24 11.69 26.21 -1.60
CA GLU A 24 12.06 27.52 -1.06
C GLU A 24 13.52 27.86 -1.40
N LEU A 25 14.44 26.93 -1.19
CA LEU A 25 15.85 27.13 -1.47
C LEU A 25 16.11 27.31 -2.97
N ALA A 26 15.44 26.53 -3.83
CA ALA A 26 15.52 26.66 -5.28
C ALA A 26 14.98 28.03 -5.75
N ALA A 27 13.86 28.50 -5.20
CA ALA A 27 13.30 29.83 -5.50
C ALA A 27 14.25 30.97 -5.08
N ASN A 28 15.11 30.75 -4.07
CA ASN A 28 16.15 31.67 -3.63
C ASN A 28 17.47 31.52 -4.43
N GLY A 29 17.44 30.83 -5.58
CA GLY A 29 18.57 30.71 -6.51
C GLY A 29 19.60 29.65 -6.14
N LYS A 30 19.33 28.76 -5.18
CA LYS A 30 20.22 27.62 -4.88
C LYS A 30 20.03 26.51 -5.87
N ASP A 31 21.10 25.89 -6.34
CA ASP A 31 21.05 24.66 -7.13
C ASP A 31 20.73 23.49 -6.21
N ILE A 32 19.53 22.93 -6.35
CA ILE A 32 19.00 21.86 -5.49
C ILE A 32 18.76 20.60 -6.31
N ILE A 33 19.47 19.53 -5.96
CA ILE A 33 19.16 18.16 -6.42
C ILE A 33 18.12 17.58 -5.48
N ASN A 34 16.86 17.52 -5.93
CA ASN A 34 15.74 17.05 -5.11
C ASN A 34 15.53 15.54 -5.27
N LEU A 35 15.86 14.77 -4.25
CA LEU A 35 15.62 13.33 -4.13
C LEU A 35 14.55 13.00 -3.06
N GLY A 36 13.78 14.01 -2.61
CA GLY A 36 12.88 13.88 -1.46
C GLY A 36 11.55 13.18 -1.73
N ILE A 37 11.03 13.27 -2.95
CA ILE A 37 9.72 12.67 -3.32
C ILE A 37 9.92 11.59 -4.38
N GLY A 38 9.50 10.38 -4.04
CA GLY A 38 9.47 9.24 -4.96
C GLY A 38 8.29 9.32 -5.92
N GLN A 39 8.44 10.08 -7.00
CA GLN A 39 7.46 10.19 -8.07
C GLN A 39 8.07 9.66 -9.37
N PRO A 40 7.31 8.88 -10.20
CA PRO A 40 7.77 8.52 -11.54
C PRO A 40 8.12 9.77 -12.35
N ASP A 41 9.26 9.75 -13.05
CA ASP A 41 9.78 10.88 -13.85
C ASP A 41 9.22 10.90 -15.28
N PHE A 42 8.56 9.81 -15.71
CA PHE A 42 7.81 9.75 -16.96
C PHE A 42 6.36 10.21 -16.77
N ARG A 43 5.73 10.62 -17.88
CA ARG A 43 4.35 11.12 -17.86
C ARG A 43 3.34 9.97 -17.87
N THR A 44 2.12 10.25 -17.37
CA THR A 44 0.98 9.37 -17.58
C THR A 44 0.84 9.06 -19.07
N PRO A 45 0.68 7.79 -19.49
CA PRO A 45 0.55 7.41 -20.90
C PRO A 45 -0.55 8.19 -21.62
N GLU A 46 -0.26 8.62 -22.85
CA GLU A 46 -1.12 9.52 -23.63
C GLU A 46 -2.54 8.98 -23.83
N HIS A 47 -2.68 7.66 -24.06
CA HIS A 47 -3.99 7.04 -24.22
C HIS A 47 -4.86 7.13 -22.96
N ILE A 48 -4.25 7.08 -21.76
CA ILE A 48 -4.96 7.28 -20.48
C ILE A 48 -5.41 8.74 -20.36
N VAL A 49 -4.52 9.69 -20.67
CA VAL A 49 -4.85 11.13 -20.64
C VAL A 49 -6.01 11.43 -21.58
N LYS A 50 -5.96 10.92 -22.82
CA LYS A 50 -7.04 11.11 -23.83
C LYS A 50 -8.36 10.49 -23.36
N ALA A 51 -8.31 9.30 -22.74
CA ALA A 51 -9.51 8.67 -22.18
C ALA A 51 -10.14 9.52 -21.06
N GLY A 52 -9.31 10.11 -20.19
CA GLY A 52 -9.79 11.01 -19.13
C GLY A 52 -10.42 12.29 -19.68
N ILE A 53 -9.79 12.93 -20.68
CA ILE A 53 -10.35 14.11 -21.36
C ILE A 53 -11.71 13.75 -21.98
N LYS A 54 -11.76 12.65 -22.77
CA LYS A 54 -12.99 12.20 -23.38
C LYS A 54 -14.11 11.93 -22.37
N ALA A 55 -13.80 11.30 -21.25
CA ALA A 55 -14.78 11.03 -20.20
C ALA A 55 -15.40 12.34 -19.65
N LEU A 56 -14.60 13.39 -19.48
CA LEU A 56 -15.11 14.71 -19.07
C LEU A 56 -15.98 15.35 -20.15
N GLU A 57 -15.56 15.29 -21.42
CA GLU A 57 -16.33 15.81 -22.56
C GLU A 57 -17.66 15.07 -22.76
N ASP A 58 -17.67 13.75 -22.50
CA ASP A 58 -18.87 12.92 -22.55
C ASP A 58 -19.81 13.14 -21.33
N GLY A 59 -19.43 13.97 -20.36
CA GLY A 59 -20.25 14.31 -19.20
C GLY A 59 -20.15 13.33 -18.02
N HIS A 60 -19.15 12.45 -17.99
CA HIS A 60 -18.92 11.52 -16.88
C HIS A 60 -18.29 12.21 -15.67
N HIS A 61 -18.99 13.16 -15.06
CA HIS A 61 -18.51 13.94 -13.91
C HIS A 61 -19.54 14.04 -12.77
N GLY A 62 -20.63 13.26 -12.83
CA GLY A 62 -21.62 13.16 -11.77
C GLY A 62 -21.23 12.20 -10.64
N TYR A 63 -22.14 12.03 -9.68
CA TYR A 63 -21.95 11.06 -8.60
C TYR A 63 -21.84 9.62 -9.14
N THR A 64 -20.97 8.85 -8.50
CA THR A 64 -20.77 7.42 -8.77
C THR A 64 -21.08 6.59 -7.53
N PRO A 65 -21.27 5.26 -7.66
CA PRO A 65 -21.36 4.38 -6.50
C PRO A 65 -20.14 4.51 -5.60
N ALA A 66 -20.33 4.44 -4.28
CA ALA A 66 -19.28 4.65 -3.28
C ALA A 66 -18.07 3.70 -3.42
N ASN A 67 -18.29 2.50 -3.95
CA ASN A 67 -17.25 1.50 -4.20
C ASN A 67 -16.64 1.56 -5.61
N GLY A 68 -17.01 2.57 -6.40
CA GLY A 68 -16.59 2.73 -7.80
C GLY A 68 -17.60 2.18 -8.80
N ILE A 69 -17.51 2.67 -10.04
CA ILE A 69 -18.38 2.23 -11.14
C ILE A 69 -18.13 0.75 -11.47
N PRO A 70 -19.18 -0.03 -11.82
CA PRO A 70 -19.06 -1.45 -12.12
C PRO A 70 -17.99 -1.74 -13.18
N GLU A 71 -17.95 -0.97 -14.25
CA GLU A 71 -17.02 -1.15 -15.37
C GLU A 71 -15.55 -1.06 -14.92
N LEU A 72 -15.24 -0.16 -14.01
CA LEU A 72 -13.88 -0.03 -13.48
C LEU A 72 -13.54 -1.20 -12.55
N ARG A 73 -14.48 -1.63 -11.69
CA ARG A 73 -14.26 -2.78 -10.80
C ARG A 73 -14.08 -4.09 -11.58
N GLU A 74 -14.84 -4.28 -12.66
CA GLU A 74 -14.67 -5.39 -13.60
C GLU A 74 -13.31 -5.32 -14.32
N ALA A 75 -12.90 -4.15 -14.78
CA ALA A 75 -11.60 -3.96 -15.42
C ALA A 75 -10.45 -4.27 -14.44
N VAL A 76 -10.54 -3.87 -13.16
CA VAL A 76 -9.58 -4.23 -12.13
C VAL A 76 -9.56 -5.73 -11.88
N ALA A 77 -10.72 -6.38 -11.75
CA ALA A 77 -10.81 -7.84 -11.57
C ALA A 77 -10.13 -8.59 -12.72
N ASN A 78 -10.41 -8.19 -13.94
CA ASN A 78 -9.83 -8.79 -15.16
C ASN A 78 -8.31 -8.57 -15.24
N ASP A 79 -7.81 -7.41 -14.82
CA ASP A 79 -6.37 -7.13 -14.76
C ASP A 79 -5.67 -7.99 -13.70
N LEU A 80 -6.24 -8.09 -12.51
CA LEU A 80 -5.74 -8.95 -11.43
C LEU A 80 -5.73 -10.43 -11.85
N GLU A 81 -6.78 -10.91 -12.52
CA GLU A 81 -6.84 -12.27 -13.04
C GLU A 81 -5.73 -12.54 -14.06
N LYS A 82 -5.51 -11.63 -15.00
CA LYS A 82 -4.43 -11.75 -16.01
C LYS A 82 -3.05 -11.74 -15.37
N ARG A 83 -2.82 -10.85 -14.39
CA ARG A 83 -1.50 -10.71 -13.74
C ARG A 83 -1.19 -11.85 -12.78
N HIS A 84 -2.17 -12.32 -12.03
CA HIS A 84 -1.96 -13.24 -10.92
C HIS A 84 -2.58 -14.63 -11.14
N GLN A 85 -3.25 -14.86 -12.27
CA GLN A 85 -3.91 -16.13 -12.62
C GLN A 85 -4.89 -16.60 -11.51
N THR A 86 -5.60 -15.62 -10.96
CA THR A 86 -6.55 -15.85 -9.86
C THR A 86 -7.80 -15.00 -10.06
N SER A 87 -8.97 -15.63 -9.99
CA SER A 87 -10.25 -14.91 -10.15
C SER A 87 -10.55 -14.06 -8.92
N VAL A 88 -10.98 -12.82 -9.16
CA VAL A 88 -11.42 -11.86 -8.14
C VAL A 88 -12.84 -11.42 -8.46
N ASN A 89 -13.73 -11.50 -7.49
CA ASN A 89 -15.09 -11.00 -7.66
C ASN A 89 -15.08 -9.46 -7.70
N PRO A 90 -15.60 -8.79 -8.73
CA PRO A 90 -15.67 -7.33 -8.80
C PRO A 90 -16.39 -6.68 -7.61
N ASN A 91 -17.27 -7.41 -6.94
CA ASN A 91 -17.95 -6.91 -5.73
C ASN A 91 -17.03 -6.84 -4.50
N ASN A 92 -15.87 -7.47 -4.54
CA ASN A 92 -14.83 -7.37 -3.50
C ASN A 92 -13.81 -6.26 -3.80
N ILE A 93 -14.06 -5.43 -4.83
CA ILE A 93 -13.18 -4.33 -5.22
C ILE A 93 -13.81 -3.01 -4.82
N ILE A 94 -13.02 -2.17 -4.16
CA ILE A 94 -13.37 -0.80 -3.80
C ILE A 94 -12.36 0.15 -4.43
N VAL A 95 -12.83 1.09 -5.22
CA VAL A 95 -12.01 2.18 -5.78
C VAL A 95 -11.89 3.29 -4.75
N VAL A 96 -10.67 3.77 -4.54
CA VAL A 96 -10.35 4.77 -3.50
C VAL A 96 -9.50 5.92 -4.07
N PRO A 97 -9.51 7.10 -3.42
CA PRO A 97 -8.70 8.25 -3.87
C PRO A 97 -7.21 8.09 -3.53
N GLY A 98 -6.52 7.18 -4.24
CA GLY A 98 -5.14 6.74 -3.99
C GLY A 98 -5.07 5.68 -2.90
N GLY A 99 -3.88 5.10 -2.65
CA GLY A 99 -3.71 3.98 -1.72
C GLY A 99 -3.82 4.34 -0.23
N LYS A 100 -3.56 5.59 0.16
CA LYS A 100 -3.54 6.00 1.58
C LYS A 100 -4.85 5.73 2.34
N PRO A 101 -6.05 5.99 1.79
CA PRO A 101 -7.30 5.65 2.46
C PRO A 101 -7.42 4.16 2.78
N THR A 102 -6.98 3.27 1.88
CA THR A 102 -7.01 1.83 2.14
C THR A 102 -6.16 1.46 3.35
N MET A 103 -4.93 1.99 3.46
CA MET A 103 -4.07 1.78 4.63
C MET A 103 -4.73 2.30 5.91
N PHE A 104 -5.25 3.54 5.86
CA PHE A 104 -5.85 4.17 7.00
C PHE A 104 -7.06 3.37 7.51
N PHE A 105 -7.99 3.02 6.63
CA PHE A 105 -9.18 2.27 7.01
C PHE A 105 -8.87 0.82 7.41
N ALA A 106 -7.91 0.15 6.75
CA ALA A 106 -7.49 -1.18 7.17
C ALA A 106 -6.95 -1.18 8.60
N VAL A 107 -6.09 -0.20 8.93
CA VAL A 107 -5.57 -0.07 10.30
C VAL A 107 -6.68 0.29 11.29
N LEU A 108 -7.65 1.16 10.91
CA LEU A 108 -8.80 1.49 11.78
C LEU A 108 -9.71 0.29 12.05
N LEU A 109 -9.87 -0.63 11.08
CA LEU A 109 -10.72 -1.82 11.25
C LEU A 109 -10.19 -2.78 12.32
N PHE A 110 -8.87 -2.83 12.52
CA PHE A 110 -8.21 -3.80 13.39
C PHE A 110 -7.47 -3.15 14.57
N GLY A 111 -7.28 -1.82 14.52
CA GLY A 111 -6.52 -1.08 15.51
C GLY A 111 -7.39 -0.58 16.66
N GLU A 112 -7.09 -1.05 17.85
CA GLU A 112 -7.69 -0.58 19.12
C GLU A 112 -6.67 -0.70 20.25
N LYS A 113 -7.00 -0.15 21.40
CA LYS A 113 -6.17 -0.32 22.60
C LYS A 113 -5.96 -1.82 22.87
N ASP A 114 -4.74 -2.19 23.23
CA ASP A 114 -4.29 -3.57 23.51
C ASP A 114 -4.17 -4.49 22.27
N ALA A 115 -4.58 -4.05 21.09
CA ALA A 115 -4.26 -4.76 19.84
C ALA A 115 -2.81 -4.50 19.42
N GLU A 116 -2.25 -5.45 18.67
CA GLU A 116 -0.94 -5.33 18.02
C GLU A 116 -1.13 -5.34 16.51
N ILE A 117 -0.43 -4.44 15.82
CA ILE A 117 -0.37 -4.41 14.36
C ILE A 117 1.10 -4.45 13.93
N MET A 118 1.44 -5.45 13.14
CA MET A 118 2.79 -5.63 12.61
C MET A 118 2.95 -4.84 11.31
N TYR A 119 4.11 -4.20 11.13
CA TYR A 119 4.39 -3.37 9.97
C TYR A 119 5.86 -3.44 9.55
N PRO A 120 6.21 -3.27 8.25
CA PRO A 120 7.59 -3.34 7.77
C PRO A 120 8.43 -2.15 8.27
N ASN A 121 9.65 -2.43 8.75
CA ASN A 121 10.59 -1.40 9.19
C ASN A 121 12.03 -1.75 8.71
N PRO A 122 12.69 -0.90 7.88
CA PRO A 122 12.21 0.37 7.34
C PRO A 122 10.94 0.22 6.50
N GLY A 123 10.01 1.18 6.58
CA GLY A 123 8.75 1.13 5.88
C GLY A 123 8.16 2.51 5.63
N PHE A 124 7.02 2.54 4.97
CA PHE A 124 6.33 3.79 4.71
C PHE A 124 5.81 4.39 6.03
N PRO A 125 6.16 5.64 6.39
CA PRO A 125 5.89 6.20 7.72
C PRO A 125 4.42 6.24 8.15
N ILE A 126 3.52 6.19 7.18
CA ILE A 126 2.07 6.18 7.44
C ILE A 126 1.63 4.95 8.23
N TYR A 127 2.26 3.79 8.05
CA TYR A 127 1.87 2.58 8.77
C TYR A 127 1.94 2.80 10.29
N GLU A 128 3.11 3.13 10.80
CA GLU A 128 3.32 3.35 12.23
C GLU A 128 2.48 4.51 12.76
N SER A 129 2.39 5.60 12.01
CA SER A 129 1.60 6.77 12.37
C SER A 129 0.13 6.45 12.60
N VAL A 130 -0.50 5.69 11.70
CA VAL A 130 -1.91 5.33 11.83
C VAL A 130 -2.13 4.27 12.92
N ILE A 131 -1.19 3.34 13.09
CA ILE A 131 -1.25 2.37 14.20
C ILE A 131 -1.26 3.12 15.53
N ASN A 132 -0.34 4.04 15.74
CA ASN A 132 -0.28 4.88 16.94
C ASN A 132 -1.56 5.71 17.14
N TYR A 133 -2.14 6.24 16.05
CA TYR A 133 -3.39 6.99 16.10
C TYR A 133 -4.52 6.17 16.73
N THR A 134 -4.66 4.87 16.37
CA THR A 134 -5.70 4.00 16.91
C THR A 134 -5.50 3.65 18.40
N GLY A 135 -4.28 3.78 18.89
CA GLY A 135 -3.89 3.31 20.24
C GLY A 135 -3.44 1.86 20.28
N ALA A 136 -3.38 1.18 19.14
CA ALA A 136 -2.74 -0.14 19.03
C ALA A 136 -1.23 -0.04 19.21
N THR A 137 -0.60 -1.16 19.55
CA THR A 137 0.85 -1.29 19.66
C THR A 137 1.46 -1.58 18.29
N PRO A 138 2.34 -0.71 17.76
CA PRO A 138 3.07 -1.00 16.54
C PRO A 138 4.17 -2.04 16.81
N VAL A 139 4.20 -3.11 15.99
CA VAL A 139 5.20 -4.18 16.08
C VAL A 139 6.02 -4.19 14.80
N PRO A 140 7.28 -3.74 14.81
CA PRO A 140 8.10 -3.65 13.61
C PRO A 140 8.57 -5.02 13.11
N ILE A 141 8.36 -5.28 11.82
CA ILE A 141 8.96 -6.38 11.06
C ILE A 141 10.28 -5.86 10.51
N ALA A 142 11.41 -6.35 11.03
CA ALA A 142 12.73 -5.89 10.61
C ALA A 142 13.04 -6.36 9.18
N LEU A 143 13.19 -5.40 8.25
CA LEU A 143 13.69 -5.65 6.91
C LEU A 143 15.21 -5.39 6.88
N LYS A 144 16.00 -6.45 6.74
CA LYS A 144 17.46 -6.36 6.84
C LYS A 144 18.11 -6.31 5.47
N GLU A 145 19.20 -5.53 5.35
CA GLU A 145 19.97 -5.41 4.11
C GLU A 145 20.57 -6.75 3.68
N GLU A 146 21.03 -7.57 4.62
CA GLU A 146 21.56 -8.90 4.37
C GLU A 146 20.59 -9.84 3.65
N ASN A 147 19.27 -9.60 3.82
CA ASN A 147 18.18 -10.31 3.14
C ASN A 147 17.65 -9.55 1.92
N GLY A 148 18.37 -8.54 1.43
CA GLY A 148 17.90 -7.65 0.36
C GLY A 148 16.62 -6.89 0.71
N PHE A 149 16.42 -6.60 1.99
CA PHE A 149 15.21 -5.95 2.56
C PHE A 149 13.90 -6.71 2.29
N ALA A 150 13.97 -8.01 2.04
CA ALA A 150 12.82 -8.88 2.11
C ALA A 150 12.48 -9.20 3.57
N PHE A 151 11.20 -9.47 3.87
CA PHE A 151 10.87 -9.99 5.19
C PHE A 151 11.36 -11.45 5.33
N ASP A 152 11.66 -11.84 6.54
CA ASP A 152 11.93 -13.22 6.95
C ASP A 152 10.65 -13.80 7.58
N ALA A 153 10.10 -14.85 6.96
CA ALA A 153 8.80 -15.39 7.36
C ALA A 153 8.81 -15.98 8.78
N GLU A 154 9.90 -16.63 9.18
CA GLU A 154 10.03 -17.20 10.53
C GLU A 154 10.06 -16.10 11.58
N SER A 155 10.80 -15.02 11.30
CA SER A 155 10.83 -13.84 12.16
C SER A 155 9.46 -13.19 12.29
N VAL A 156 8.68 -13.08 11.20
CA VAL A 156 7.32 -12.55 11.24
C VAL A 156 6.43 -13.44 12.09
N LEU A 157 6.41 -14.73 11.82
CA LEU A 157 5.54 -15.69 12.53
C LEU A 157 5.84 -15.77 14.02
N SER A 158 7.13 -15.74 14.40
CA SER A 158 7.54 -15.79 15.81
C SER A 158 7.12 -14.59 16.65
N GLN A 159 6.80 -13.47 16.01
CA GLN A 159 6.34 -12.25 16.68
C GLN A 159 4.81 -12.19 16.86
N ILE A 160 4.05 -13.11 16.24
CA ILE A 160 2.59 -13.13 16.35
C ILE A 160 2.19 -13.54 17.78
N THR A 161 1.33 -12.74 18.39
CA THR A 161 0.76 -12.99 19.71
C THR A 161 -0.76 -13.10 19.64
N LYS A 162 -1.39 -13.40 20.75
CA LYS A 162 -2.87 -13.39 20.87
C LYS A 162 -3.48 -12.00 20.66
N ARG A 163 -2.68 -10.94 20.73
CA ARG A 163 -3.08 -9.54 20.52
C ARG A 163 -2.90 -9.08 19.07
N THR A 164 -2.15 -9.82 18.27
CA THR A 164 -1.94 -9.48 16.85
C THR A 164 -3.25 -9.55 16.08
N ARG A 165 -3.63 -8.46 15.41
CA ARG A 165 -4.86 -8.34 14.63
C ARG A 165 -4.62 -8.15 13.14
N LEU A 166 -3.53 -7.48 12.79
CA LEU A 166 -3.20 -7.15 11.40
C LEU A 166 -1.70 -7.27 11.18
N ILE A 167 -1.32 -7.83 10.04
CA ILE A 167 0.06 -7.82 9.52
C ILE A 167 0.05 -7.01 8.24
N ILE A 168 0.89 -5.99 8.15
CA ILE A 168 1.10 -5.19 6.94
C ILE A 168 2.34 -5.71 6.24
N ILE A 169 2.20 -6.11 4.98
CA ILE A 169 3.29 -6.51 4.10
C ILE A 169 3.37 -5.51 2.95
N ASN A 170 4.56 -5.03 2.63
CA ASN A 170 4.81 -4.18 1.48
C ASN A 170 5.96 -4.75 0.65
N SER A 171 5.63 -5.30 -0.50
CA SER A 171 6.61 -5.84 -1.44
C SER A 171 6.12 -5.64 -2.90
N PRO A 172 6.94 -5.00 -3.75
CA PRO A 172 8.24 -4.37 -3.47
C PRO A 172 8.13 -3.25 -2.44
N ALA A 173 9.15 -3.12 -1.57
CA ALA A 173 9.08 -2.31 -0.37
C ALA A 173 9.44 -0.83 -0.61
N ASN A 174 8.74 0.08 0.03
CA ASN A 174 9.10 1.48 0.16
C ASN A 174 9.61 1.73 1.60
N PRO A 175 10.83 2.29 1.81
CA PRO A 175 11.70 2.96 0.81
C PRO A 175 12.81 2.05 0.24
N THR A 176 12.93 0.81 0.65
CA THR A 176 14.14 0.00 0.45
C THR A 176 14.26 -0.63 -0.94
N GLY A 177 13.14 -0.78 -1.68
CA GLY A 177 13.12 -1.49 -2.96
C GLY A 177 13.26 -3.02 -2.83
N GLY A 178 13.21 -3.56 -1.62
CA GLY A 178 13.28 -5.00 -1.38
C GLY A 178 12.11 -5.73 -2.02
N VAL A 179 12.39 -6.86 -2.64
CA VAL A 179 11.36 -7.75 -3.24
C VAL A 179 11.41 -9.08 -2.54
N THR A 180 10.32 -9.44 -1.89
CA THR A 180 10.23 -10.70 -1.15
C THR A 180 10.18 -11.89 -2.12
N PRO A 181 11.05 -12.89 -1.95
CA PRO A 181 11.05 -14.08 -2.78
C PRO A 181 9.85 -14.98 -2.48
N LYS A 182 9.41 -15.75 -3.50
CA LYS A 182 8.27 -16.67 -3.35
C LYS A 182 8.40 -17.61 -2.15
N SER A 183 9.62 -18.11 -1.88
CA SER A 183 9.88 -19.00 -0.75
C SER A 183 9.47 -18.41 0.60
N GLU A 184 9.72 -17.12 0.82
CA GLU A 184 9.34 -16.45 2.07
C GLU A 184 7.82 -16.20 2.12
N VAL A 185 7.21 -15.86 0.97
CA VAL A 185 5.74 -15.73 0.88
C VAL A 185 5.07 -17.06 1.18
N ASP A 186 5.55 -18.17 0.59
CA ASP A 186 5.03 -19.53 0.82
C ASP A 186 5.10 -19.91 2.31
N LYS A 187 6.28 -19.71 2.95
CA LYS A 187 6.46 -19.98 4.37
C LYS A 187 5.50 -19.17 5.24
N LEU A 188 5.36 -17.87 4.95
CA LEU A 188 4.45 -17.00 5.68
C LEU A 188 3.01 -17.50 5.59
N VAL A 189 2.54 -17.80 4.38
CA VAL A 189 1.16 -18.29 4.16
C VAL A 189 0.91 -19.62 4.87
N ILE A 190 1.89 -20.54 4.82
CA ILE A 190 1.78 -21.82 5.53
C ILE A 190 1.68 -21.59 7.04
N GLY A 191 2.55 -20.76 7.61
CA GLY A 191 2.55 -20.51 9.06
C GLY A 191 1.31 -19.73 9.53
N LEU A 192 0.74 -18.86 8.69
CA LEU A 192 -0.48 -18.11 9.01
C LEU A 192 -1.72 -19.02 9.18
N LYS A 193 -1.69 -20.28 8.77
CA LYS A 193 -2.78 -21.24 9.03
C LYS A 193 -3.05 -21.43 10.52
N ASP A 194 -2.02 -21.29 11.35
CA ASP A 194 -2.12 -21.39 12.80
C ASP A 194 -2.70 -20.13 13.46
N TYR A 195 -2.87 -19.05 12.68
CA TYR A 195 -3.33 -17.75 13.14
C TYR A 195 -4.55 -17.25 12.34
N PRO A 196 -5.70 -17.95 12.38
CA PRO A 196 -6.86 -17.67 11.52
C PRO A 196 -7.52 -16.30 11.76
N ASN A 197 -7.28 -15.70 12.93
CA ASN A 197 -7.87 -14.41 13.32
C ASN A 197 -6.98 -13.20 13.00
N VAL A 198 -5.83 -13.42 12.34
CA VAL A 198 -4.92 -12.34 11.94
C VAL A 198 -5.22 -11.94 10.50
N ALA A 199 -5.62 -10.69 10.30
CA ALA A 199 -5.82 -10.12 8.97
C ALA A 199 -4.49 -9.72 8.33
N ILE A 200 -4.47 -9.59 7.01
CA ILE A 200 -3.29 -9.23 6.23
C ILE A 200 -3.64 -8.05 5.33
N LEU A 201 -2.84 -6.98 5.40
CA LEU A 201 -2.80 -5.91 4.40
C LEU A 201 -1.57 -6.10 3.53
N SER A 202 -1.77 -6.47 2.27
CA SER A 202 -0.71 -6.55 1.27
C SER A 202 -0.68 -5.27 0.44
N ASP A 203 0.31 -4.42 0.68
CA ASP A 203 0.54 -3.22 -0.12
C ASP A 203 1.42 -3.58 -1.31
N GLU A 204 0.79 -3.71 -2.47
CA GLU A 204 1.38 -4.16 -3.72
C GLU A 204 1.53 -3.03 -4.76
N ILE A 205 1.48 -1.76 -4.32
CA ILE A 205 1.48 -0.57 -5.20
C ILE A 205 2.69 -0.52 -6.16
N TYR A 206 3.77 -1.23 -5.85
CA TYR A 206 4.98 -1.32 -6.68
C TYR A 206 5.10 -2.64 -7.44
N SER A 207 4.05 -3.47 -7.47
CA SER A 207 4.04 -4.83 -8.05
C SER A 207 4.54 -4.91 -9.50
N GLN A 208 4.41 -3.83 -10.26
CA GLN A 208 4.84 -3.74 -11.65
C GLN A 208 6.14 -2.92 -11.85
N MET A 209 6.76 -2.43 -10.78
CA MET A 209 8.02 -1.68 -10.83
C MET A 209 9.18 -2.58 -10.38
N LEU A 210 9.53 -3.52 -11.23
CA LEU A 210 10.53 -4.55 -10.95
C LEU A 210 11.69 -4.46 -11.93
N TYR A 211 12.89 -4.77 -11.45
CA TYR A 211 14.13 -4.73 -12.22
C TYR A 211 14.80 -6.11 -12.23
N ASN A 212 15.73 -6.29 -13.16
CA ASN A 212 16.56 -7.49 -13.26
C ASN A 212 15.77 -8.82 -13.42
N GLY A 213 14.62 -8.77 -14.11
CA GLY A 213 13.79 -9.96 -14.35
C GLY A 213 13.09 -10.52 -13.12
N ARG A 214 13.11 -9.82 -11.98
CA ARG A 214 12.35 -10.22 -10.79
C ARG A 214 10.85 -10.24 -11.07
N LYS A 215 10.13 -11.14 -10.40
CA LYS A 215 8.67 -11.25 -10.48
C LYS A 215 8.06 -10.97 -9.12
N HIS A 216 6.96 -10.25 -9.13
CA HIS A 216 6.13 -10.07 -7.93
C HIS A 216 5.30 -11.33 -7.67
N VAL A 217 5.18 -11.69 -6.41
CA VAL A 217 4.30 -12.76 -5.94
C VAL A 217 3.21 -12.11 -5.10
N SER A 218 2.03 -11.99 -5.68
CA SER A 218 0.88 -11.43 -4.98
C SER A 218 0.30 -12.42 -3.98
N LEU A 219 -0.09 -11.92 -2.81
CA LEU A 219 -0.82 -12.71 -1.82
C LEU A 219 -2.22 -13.13 -2.30
N LEU A 220 -2.76 -12.52 -3.34
CA LEU A 220 -3.99 -12.98 -4.01
C LEU A 220 -3.91 -14.39 -4.58
N GLN A 221 -2.71 -14.89 -4.86
CA GLN A 221 -2.51 -16.24 -5.41
C GLN A 221 -2.76 -17.35 -4.38
N TYR A 222 -2.95 -17.01 -3.11
CA TYR A 222 -3.09 -17.95 -2.01
C TYR A 222 -4.53 -17.98 -1.48
N PRO A 223 -5.33 -18.98 -1.89
CA PRO A 223 -6.73 -19.07 -1.47
C PRO A 223 -6.91 -19.26 0.04
N GLU A 224 -5.90 -19.80 0.73
CA GLU A 224 -5.93 -20.13 2.17
C GLU A 224 -6.05 -18.91 3.09
N ILE A 225 -5.69 -17.73 2.60
CA ILE A 225 -5.71 -16.48 3.38
C ILE A 225 -6.67 -15.43 2.81
N ARG A 226 -7.36 -15.75 1.72
CA ARG A 226 -8.12 -14.77 0.92
C ARG A 226 -9.30 -14.14 1.66
N ASP A 227 -9.91 -14.83 2.57
CA ASP A 227 -11.04 -14.39 3.40
C ASP A 227 -10.66 -13.29 4.40
N ARG A 228 -9.38 -13.09 4.65
CA ARG A 228 -8.80 -12.11 5.59
C ARG A 228 -7.68 -11.26 4.98
N LEU A 229 -7.60 -11.26 3.65
CA LEU A 229 -6.62 -10.50 2.88
C LEU A 229 -7.24 -9.20 2.35
N ILE A 230 -6.58 -8.10 2.62
CA ILE A 230 -6.81 -6.80 1.98
C ILE A 230 -5.61 -6.55 1.07
N VAL A 231 -5.83 -6.41 -0.23
CA VAL A 231 -4.79 -6.00 -1.17
C VAL A 231 -4.97 -4.51 -1.49
N LEU A 232 -3.90 -3.77 -1.40
CA LEU A 232 -3.81 -2.39 -1.81
C LEU A 232 -2.96 -2.32 -3.07
N ASP A 233 -3.52 -1.80 -4.14
CA ASP A 233 -2.80 -1.48 -5.37
C ASP A 233 -3.40 -0.21 -6.00
N GLY A 234 -2.92 0.20 -7.16
CA GLY A 234 -3.42 1.37 -7.85
C GLY A 234 -2.50 1.80 -9.00
N TRP A 235 -2.85 2.92 -9.59
CA TRP A 235 -2.23 3.37 -10.84
C TRP A 235 -1.18 4.46 -10.64
N SER A 236 -1.04 4.97 -9.40
CA SER A 236 -0.14 6.08 -9.08
C SER A 236 1.30 5.85 -9.52
N LYS A 237 1.81 4.62 -9.36
CA LYS A 237 3.20 4.27 -9.64
C LYS A 237 3.35 3.65 -11.02
N THR A 238 2.59 2.61 -11.31
CA THR A 238 2.66 1.87 -12.58
C THR A 238 2.41 2.74 -13.81
N TYR A 239 1.48 3.68 -13.72
CA TYR A 239 1.10 4.55 -14.85
C TYR A 239 1.41 6.03 -14.62
N ALA A 240 2.27 6.36 -13.65
CA ALA A 240 2.62 7.74 -13.32
C ALA A 240 1.37 8.63 -13.09
N MET A 241 0.41 8.10 -12.35
CA MET A 241 -0.88 8.74 -12.06
C MET A 241 -0.95 9.27 -10.62
N THR A 242 0.15 9.73 -10.05
CA THR A 242 0.20 10.17 -8.64
C THR A 242 -0.79 11.30 -8.33
N GLY A 243 -0.96 12.23 -9.26
CA GLY A 243 -1.88 13.37 -9.15
C GLY A 243 -3.35 13.04 -9.46
N TRP A 244 -3.65 11.92 -10.11
CA TRP A 244 -5.00 11.49 -10.45
C TRP A 244 -5.79 10.99 -9.24
N ARG A 245 -5.11 10.65 -8.17
CA ARG A 245 -5.70 10.15 -6.92
C ARG A 245 -6.58 8.92 -7.12
N MET A 246 -6.06 7.90 -7.78
CA MET A 246 -6.78 6.66 -8.08
C MET A 246 -6.03 5.44 -7.53
N GLY A 247 -6.77 4.57 -6.80
CA GLY A 247 -6.29 3.31 -6.27
C GLY A 247 -7.45 2.37 -5.96
N TYR A 248 -7.17 1.18 -5.52
CA TYR A 248 -8.17 0.18 -5.13
C TYR A 248 -7.62 -0.78 -4.07
#